data_b7dbead0f000a3a07057c7dd41222d69
#
_entry.id   b7dbead0f000a3a07057c7dd41222d69
#
_cell.length_a   1.000
_cell.length_b   1.000
_cell.length_c   1.000
_cell.angle_alpha   90.00
_cell.angle_beta   90.00
_cell.angle_gamma   90.00
#
_symmetry.space_group_name_H-M   'P 1'
#
loop_
_entity.id
_entity.type
_entity.pdbx_description
1 polymer ?
#
loop_
_entity_poly.entity_id
_entity_poly.type
_entity_poly.pdbx_seq_one_letter_code
_entity_poly.pdbx_strand_id
1 'polypeptide(L)'
;MTSKPKTTVTFYNGLTTIGGPMIEVAYDKSHVLFDLGEVYRPELGLKMEDEDFSTLLKYQLIGDVPNFYDPKITGKEIDHERWQHSAAYISHLHLDHSKAMNLLAPEIPLYAGPLTAALLPVLNRDGEFLLPAADKPKNYTRPIIAAKLNYPIKVGDITLTVVPSDHDAYGATGLIIETPDKTIVHTGDIRLHGYHPDWVRQFMAAGKGCDMLIIEGTGVSWPERSEEDSEEYKGVKNEVELTERVVKYQ
;
A
#
# COMPACT_ATOMS: atom_id res chain seq x y z
N MET A 1 -33.72 -2.94 -17.82
CA MET A 1 -32.37 -2.75 -18.42
C MET A 1 -31.40 -2.64 -17.25
N THR A 2 -30.56 -3.63 -17.03
CA THR A 2 -29.48 -3.54 -16.03
C THR A 2 -28.49 -2.50 -16.51
N SER A 3 -28.17 -1.50 -15.69
CA SER A 3 -27.11 -0.55 -16.01
C SER A 3 -25.79 -1.29 -16.20
N LYS A 4 -24.97 -0.86 -17.15
CA LYS A 4 -23.61 -1.42 -17.27
C LYS A 4 -22.85 -1.23 -15.94
N PRO A 5 -22.04 -2.22 -15.53
CA PRO A 5 -21.13 -2.04 -14.40
C PRO A 5 -20.27 -0.78 -14.57
N LYS A 6 -19.88 -0.18 -13.47
CA LYS A 6 -19.00 1.00 -13.44
C LYS A 6 -17.88 0.75 -12.45
N THR A 7 -16.73 1.31 -12.72
CA THR A 7 -15.62 1.34 -11.78
C THR A 7 -15.99 2.13 -10.54
N THR A 8 -15.70 1.56 -9.38
CA THR A 8 -15.80 2.24 -8.08
C THR A 8 -14.43 2.25 -7.40
N VAL A 9 -14.15 3.33 -6.68
CA VAL A 9 -12.97 3.45 -5.81
C VAL A 9 -13.49 3.74 -4.42
N THR A 10 -13.13 2.88 -3.46
CA THR A 10 -13.56 3.00 -2.07
C THR A 10 -12.33 3.15 -1.18
N PHE A 11 -12.29 4.23 -0.43
CA PHE A 11 -11.28 4.45 0.61
C PHE A 11 -11.86 3.95 1.94
N TYR A 12 -11.38 2.82 2.42
CA TYR A 12 -11.76 2.32 3.74
C TYR A 12 -10.96 2.98 4.84
N ASN A 13 -9.74 3.43 4.51
CA ASN A 13 -8.87 4.18 5.40
C ASN A 13 -7.82 4.97 4.59
N GLY A 14 -7.07 5.89 5.24
CA GLY A 14 -5.94 6.59 4.63
C GLY A 14 -6.24 7.97 4.03
N LEU A 15 -7.50 8.47 4.06
CA LEU A 15 -7.84 9.78 3.45
C LEU A 15 -7.42 10.99 4.29
N THR A 16 -7.44 10.85 5.62
CA THR A 16 -7.20 11.97 6.55
C THR A 16 -6.26 11.56 7.67
N THR A 17 -5.44 10.56 7.42
CA THR A 17 -4.54 9.96 8.40
C THR A 17 -3.11 9.95 7.86
N ILE A 18 -2.13 9.81 8.74
CA ILE A 18 -0.77 9.48 8.35
C ILE A 18 -0.70 7.96 8.27
N GLY A 19 -0.45 7.45 7.06
CA GLY A 19 -0.42 6.02 6.79
C GLY A 19 -1.78 5.33 6.86
N GLY A 20 -1.77 4.01 6.87
CA GLY A 20 -2.93 3.14 6.93
C GLY A 20 -3.82 3.14 5.69
N PRO A 21 -3.32 3.38 4.46
CA PRO A 21 -4.19 3.34 3.30
C PRO A 21 -4.76 1.93 3.11
N MET A 22 -6.07 1.88 2.85
CA MET A 22 -6.79 0.69 2.44
C MET A 22 -7.81 1.12 1.38
N ILE A 23 -7.48 0.89 0.11
CA ILE A 23 -8.21 1.42 -1.04
C ILE A 23 -8.63 0.28 -1.95
N GLU A 24 -9.92 0.15 -2.20
CA GLU A 24 -10.45 -0.85 -3.14
C GLU A 24 -10.79 -0.20 -4.47
N VAL A 25 -10.35 -0.81 -5.55
CA VAL A 25 -10.87 -0.58 -6.89
C VAL A 25 -11.71 -1.80 -7.28
N ALA A 26 -12.96 -1.58 -7.67
CA ALA A 26 -13.86 -2.64 -8.06
C ALA A 26 -14.54 -2.33 -9.40
N TYR A 27 -14.79 -3.39 -10.18
CA TYR A 27 -15.58 -3.37 -11.39
C TYR A 27 -16.33 -4.69 -11.50
N ASP A 28 -17.69 -4.63 -11.53
CA ASP A 28 -18.58 -5.78 -11.50
C ASP A 28 -18.25 -6.73 -10.34
N LYS A 29 -17.75 -7.94 -10.64
CA LYS A 29 -17.35 -8.95 -9.65
C LYS A 29 -15.85 -8.93 -9.33
N SER A 30 -15.10 -8.04 -9.95
CA SER A 30 -13.64 -7.93 -9.78
C SER A 30 -13.28 -6.90 -8.72
N HIS A 31 -12.40 -7.26 -7.79
CA HIS A 31 -12.06 -6.45 -6.63
C HIS A 31 -10.55 -6.48 -6.38
N VAL A 32 -9.91 -5.33 -6.26
CA VAL A 32 -8.51 -5.25 -5.86
C VAL A 32 -8.35 -4.27 -4.71
N LEU A 33 -7.78 -4.75 -3.62
CA LEU A 33 -7.47 -3.95 -2.44
C LEU A 33 -5.99 -3.55 -2.46
N PHE A 34 -5.74 -2.27 -2.34
CA PHE A 34 -4.39 -1.69 -2.31
C PHE A 34 -4.04 -1.30 -0.89
N ASP A 35 -2.88 -1.77 -0.49
CA ASP A 35 -2.26 -1.63 0.82
C ASP A 35 -3.13 -2.12 1.98
N LEU A 36 -2.47 -2.53 3.02
CA LEU A 36 -3.04 -3.10 4.23
C LEU A 36 -2.21 -2.61 5.41
N GLY A 37 -2.13 -1.30 5.50
CA GLY A 37 -1.34 -0.64 6.51
C GLY A 37 -2.10 -0.36 7.79
N GLU A 38 -1.37 0.11 8.78
CA GLU A 38 -1.91 0.63 10.01
C GLU A 38 -1.68 2.14 10.10
N VAL A 39 -2.70 2.87 10.54
CA VAL A 39 -2.58 4.31 10.79
C VAL A 39 -1.61 4.57 11.93
N TYR A 40 -0.70 5.50 11.73
CA TYR A 40 0.25 5.91 12.76
C TYR A 40 -0.44 6.76 13.84
N ARG A 41 -0.65 6.17 15.02
CA ARG A 41 -1.34 6.80 16.18
C ARG A 41 -0.55 6.56 17.47
N PRO A 42 0.69 7.09 17.59
CA PRO A 42 1.56 6.84 18.74
C PRO A 42 0.97 7.35 20.06
N GLU A 43 0.08 8.34 20.02
CA GLU A 43 -0.61 8.87 21.19
C GLU A 43 -1.53 7.86 21.89
N LEU A 44 -1.93 6.78 21.21
CA LEU A 44 -2.72 5.71 21.83
C LEU A 44 -1.88 4.82 22.75
N GLY A 45 -0.56 4.83 22.59
CA GLY A 45 0.36 4.03 23.40
C GLY A 45 0.11 2.51 23.33
N LEU A 46 -0.54 2.03 22.26
CA LEU A 46 -0.80 0.61 22.05
C LEU A 46 0.51 -0.14 21.81
N LYS A 47 0.60 -1.31 22.38
CA LYS A 47 1.67 -2.26 22.08
C LYS A 47 1.12 -3.31 21.11
N MET A 48 2.00 -3.95 20.35
CA MET A 48 1.62 -4.98 19.38
C MET A 48 0.78 -6.12 20.00
N GLU A 49 0.97 -6.41 21.27
CA GLU A 49 0.18 -7.41 22.02
C GLU A 49 -1.26 -6.97 22.29
N ASP A 50 -1.53 -5.66 22.23
CA ASP A 50 -2.85 -5.06 22.44
C ASP A 50 -3.59 -4.84 21.10
N GLU A 51 -2.94 -5.10 19.98
CA GLU A 51 -3.43 -4.84 18.61
C GLU A 51 -4.26 -6.02 18.07
N ASP A 52 -5.26 -6.46 18.81
CA ASP A 52 -6.24 -7.39 18.26
C ASP A 52 -7.15 -6.70 17.22
N PHE A 53 -7.77 -7.50 16.36
CA PHE A 53 -8.60 -7.00 15.25
C PHE A 53 -9.72 -6.05 15.70
N SER A 54 -10.34 -6.30 16.85
CA SER A 54 -11.41 -5.47 17.37
C SER A 54 -10.90 -4.13 17.87
N THR A 55 -9.74 -4.11 18.49
CA THR A 55 -9.02 -2.91 18.93
C THR A 55 -8.59 -2.06 17.74
N LEU A 56 -8.03 -2.69 16.71
CA LEU A 56 -7.63 -2.00 15.48
C LEU A 56 -8.81 -1.31 14.79
N LEU A 57 -9.95 -1.99 14.67
CA LEU A 57 -11.17 -1.40 14.11
C LEU A 57 -11.76 -0.29 15.00
N LYS A 58 -11.81 -0.52 16.32
CA LYS A 58 -12.33 0.43 17.30
C LYS A 58 -11.62 1.79 17.24
N TYR A 59 -10.31 1.76 17.10
CA TYR A 59 -9.48 2.97 17.01
C TYR A 59 -9.24 3.45 15.58
N GLN A 60 -9.87 2.80 14.60
CA GLN A 60 -9.73 3.11 13.16
C GLN A 60 -8.28 3.07 12.69
N LEU A 61 -7.49 2.15 13.24
CA LEU A 61 -6.12 1.91 12.83
C LEU A 61 -6.05 1.15 11.51
N ILE A 62 -7.07 0.35 11.22
CA ILE A 62 -7.30 -0.32 9.94
C ILE A 62 -8.72 -0.07 9.45
N GLY A 63 -8.95 -0.18 8.14
CA GLY A 63 -10.28 -0.09 7.55
C GLY A 63 -11.13 -1.35 7.75
N ASP A 64 -12.43 -1.23 7.97
CA ASP A 64 -13.37 -2.38 7.92
C ASP A 64 -13.69 -2.71 6.46
N VAL A 65 -12.83 -3.54 5.84
CA VAL A 65 -12.94 -3.92 4.43
C VAL A 65 -13.79 -5.19 4.30
N PRO A 66 -15.01 -5.10 3.77
CA PRO A 66 -15.92 -6.24 3.68
C PRO A 66 -15.34 -7.38 2.82
N ASN A 67 -15.44 -8.62 3.31
CA ASN A 67 -15.05 -9.86 2.61
C ASN A 67 -13.55 -9.98 2.24
N PHE A 68 -12.66 -9.16 2.80
CA PHE A 68 -11.22 -9.31 2.59
C PHE A 68 -10.51 -9.98 3.77
N TYR A 69 -11.01 -9.82 4.98
CA TYR A 69 -10.38 -10.39 6.17
C TYR A 69 -10.69 -11.87 6.38
N ASP A 70 -9.77 -12.58 7.02
CA ASP A 70 -9.94 -13.99 7.39
C ASP A 70 -11.18 -14.16 8.29
N PRO A 71 -12.12 -15.06 7.93
CA PRO A 71 -13.30 -15.37 8.74
C PRO A 71 -12.97 -15.81 10.15
N LYS A 72 -11.85 -16.46 10.36
CA LYS A 72 -11.38 -16.85 11.70
C LYS A 72 -11.10 -15.66 12.61
N ILE A 73 -10.76 -14.52 12.02
CA ILE A 73 -10.52 -13.27 12.74
C ILE A 73 -11.83 -12.52 12.94
N THR A 74 -12.65 -12.44 11.89
CA THR A 74 -13.87 -11.61 11.90
C THR A 74 -15.09 -12.32 12.49
N GLY A 75 -15.11 -13.66 12.49
CA GLY A 75 -16.30 -14.46 12.81
C GLY A 75 -17.46 -14.29 11.81
N LYS A 76 -17.24 -13.60 10.70
CA LYS A 76 -18.26 -13.35 9.65
C LYS A 76 -18.18 -14.43 8.58
N GLU A 77 -19.32 -14.83 8.02
CA GLU A 77 -19.34 -15.65 6.81
C GLU A 77 -18.80 -14.87 5.61
N ILE A 78 -18.26 -15.61 4.66
CA ILE A 78 -17.60 -15.06 3.49
C ILE A 78 -18.50 -15.21 2.27
N ASP A 79 -18.50 -14.23 1.41
CA ASP A 79 -18.95 -14.35 0.03
C ASP A 79 -17.84 -14.94 -0.83
N HIS A 80 -17.85 -16.28 -0.98
CA HIS A 80 -16.87 -17.00 -1.80
C HIS A 80 -16.93 -16.63 -3.30
N GLU A 81 -18.08 -16.19 -3.82
CA GLU A 81 -18.15 -15.73 -5.21
C GLU A 81 -17.35 -14.45 -5.43
N ARG A 82 -17.37 -13.54 -4.44
CA ARG A 82 -16.61 -12.30 -4.49
C ARG A 82 -15.09 -12.54 -4.56
N TRP A 83 -14.61 -13.63 -3.97
CA TRP A 83 -13.17 -13.90 -3.94
C TRP A 83 -12.59 -14.48 -5.21
N GLN A 84 -13.41 -15.07 -6.09
CA GLN A 84 -12.94 -15.65 -7.35
C GLN A 84 -12.20 -14.66 -8.24
N HIS A 85 -12.52 -13.37 -8.08
CA HIS A 85 -11.93 -12.27 -8.85
C HIS A 85 -11.43 -11.16 -7.93
N SER A 86 -10.87 -11.52 -6.77
CA SER A 86 -10.29 -10.58 -5.81
C SER A 86 -8.80 -10.80 -5.68
N ALA A 87 -8.07 -9.72 -5.44
CA ALA A 87 -6.66 -9.74 -5.09
C ALA A 87 -6.34 -8.58 -4.14
N ALA A 88 -5.20 -8.67 -3.47
CA ALA A 88 -4.62 -7.56 -2.74
C ALA A 88 -3.22 -7.26 -3.27
N TYR A 89 -2.78 -6.02 -3.08
CA TYR A 89 -1.48 -5.54 -3.50
C TYR A 89 -0.85 -4.68 -2.42
N ILE A 90 0.45 -4.89 -2.14
CA ILE A 90 1.26 -4.04 -1.25
C ILE A 90 2.24 -3.22 -2.10
N SER A 91 2.16 -1.90 -1.99
CA SER A 91 3.00 -0.95 -2.75
C SER A 91 4.46 -1.01 -2.32
N HIS A 92 4.72 -1.08 -1.01
CA HIS A 92 6.05 -1.16 -0.42
C HIS A 92 6.01 -1.74 1.01
N LEU A 93 7.18 -1.85 1.65
CA LEU A 93 7.35 -2.62 2.88
C LEU A 93 7.05 -1.87 4.19
N HIS A 94 6.77 -0.57 4.18
CA HIS A 94 6.49 0.17 5.41
C HIS A 94 5.25 -0.37 6.14
N LEU A 95 5.23 -0.25 7.46
CA LEU A 95 4.18 -0.82 8.31
C LEU A 95 2.82 -0.19 8.07
N ASP A 96 2.80 1.08 7.77
CA ASP A 96 1.59 1.82 7.43
C ASP A 96 1.01 1.45 6.06
N HIS A 97 1.69 0.55 5.29
CA HIS A 97 1.20 -0.06 4.05
C HIS A 97 1.07 -1.58 4.12
N SER A 98 1.77 -2.25 5.05
CA SER A 98 1.89 -3.71 5.04
C SER A 98 1.51 -4.43 6.33
N LYS A 99 1.46 -3.73 7.50
CA LYS A 99 1.37 -4.34 8.83
C LYS A 99 0.20 -5.32 8.98
N ALA A 100 -0.96 -5.01 8.39
CA ALA A 100 -2.18 -5.81 8.49
C ALA A 100 -2.33 -6.90 7.40
N MET A 101 -1.33 -7.11 6.55
CA MET A 101 -1.45 -8.03 5.41
C MET A 101 -1.76 -9.47 5.79
N ASN A 102 -1.33 -9.94 6.96
CA ASN A 102 -1.62 -11.28 7.45
C ASN A 102 -3.07 -11.48 7.90
N LEU A 103 -3.85 -10.38 8.06
CA LEU A 103 -5.27 -10.44 8.42
C LEU A 103 -6.17 -10.78 7.22
N LEU A 104 -5.65 -10.73 5.99
CA LEU A 104 -6.40 -11.10 4.79
C LEU A 104 -6.78 -12.57 4.80
N ALA A 105 -7.93 -12.87 4.22
CA ALA A 105 -8.37 -14.23 3.96
C ALA A 105 -7.32 -15.02 3.14
N PRO A 106 -7.01 -16.26 3.53
CA PRO A 106 -5.95 -17.05 2.90
C PRO A 106 -6.12 -17.25 1.40
N GLU A 107 -7.36 -17.28 0.92
CA GLU A 107 -7.75 -17.54 -0.46
C GLU A 107 -7.48 -16.33 -1.39
N ILE A 108 -7.38 -15.13 -0.83
CA ILE A 108 -7.12 -13.92 -1.62
C ILE A 108 -5.63 -13.85 -1.95
N PRO A 109 -5.23 -13.90 -3.24
CA PRO A 109 -3.85 -13.74 -3.62
C PRO A 109 -3.33 -12.34 -3.25
N LEU A 110 -2.14 -12.29 -2.66
CA LEU A 110 -1.44 -11.06 -2.32
C LEU A 110 -0.25 -10.89 -3.24
N TYR A 111 -0.20 -9.76 -3.89
CA TYR A 111 0.90 -9.35 -4.76
C TYR A 111 1.72 -8.21 -4.15
N ALA A 112 2.98 -8.14 -4.49
CA ALA A 112 3.85 -6.99 -4.22
C ALA A 112 4.97 -6.93 -5.26
N GLY A 113 5.68 -5.81 -5.33
CA GLY A 113 6.92 -5.70 -6.09
C GLY A 113 7.94 -6.76 -5.66
N PRO A 114 8.88 -7.20 -6.53
CA PRO A 114 9.77 -8.33 -6.25
C PRO A 114 10.60 -8.16 -4.98
N LEU A 115 11.10 -6.94 -4.72
CA LEU A 115 11.90 -6.67 -3.52
C LEU A 115 11.04 -6.63 -2.26
N THR A 116 9.89 -5.99 -2.30
CA THR A 116 8.92 -5.98 -1.19
C THR A 116 8.51 -7.40 -0.82
N ALA A 117 8.20 -8.25 -1.82
CA ALA A 117 7.85 -9.65 -1.60
C ALA A 117 8.99 -10.47 -0.97
N ALA A 118 10.25 -10.17 -1.32
CA ALA A 118 11.41 -10.85 -0.77
C ALA A 118 11.77 -10.38 0.65
N LEU A 119 11.59 -9.09 0.94
CA LEU A 119 12.06 -8.49 2.19
C LEU A 119 11.06 -8.62 3.34
N LEU A 120 9.74 -8.56 3.09
CA LEU A 120 8.73 -8.65 4.14
C LEU A 120 8.88 -9.90 5.03
N PRO A 121 9.11 -11.13 4.50
CA PRO A 121 9.36 -12.29 5.35
C PRO A 121 10.63 -12.19 6.19
N VAL A 122 11.66 -11.49 5.70
CA VAL A 122 12.92 -11.28 6.43
C VAL A 122 12.70 -10.31 7.59
N LEU A 123 11.96 -9.21 7.35
CA LEU A 123 11.62 -8.24 8.38
C LEU A 123 10.74 -8.84 9.48
N ASN A 124 9.84 -9.74 9.11
CA ASN A 124 8.94 -10.41 10.07
C ASN A 124 9.54 -11.67 10.72
N ARG A 125 10.83 -11.93 10.54
CA ARG A 125 11.49 -13.17 11.03
C ARG A 125 11.29 -13.40 12.54
N ASP A 126 11.30 -12.33 13.31
CA ASP A 126 11.16 -12.41 14.78
C ASP A 126 9.70 -12.22 15.23
N GLY A 127 8.77 -12.00 14.32
CA GLY A 127 7.33 -11.87 14.60
C GLY A 127 6.91 -10.55 15.25
N GLU A 128 7.73 -9.51 15.05
CA GLU A 128 7.52 -8.17 15.62
C GLU A 128 7.26 -7.10 14.55
N PHE A 129 7.10 -7.52 13.29
CA PHE A 129 6.90 -6.58 12.19
C PHE A 129 5.46 -6.56 11.68
N LEU A 130 4.86 -7.73 11.45
CA LEU A 130 3.49 -7.84 10.93
C LEU A 130 2.52 -8.31 12.01
N LEU A 131 1.26 -7.90 11.92
CA LEU A 131 0.20 -8.46 12.76
C LEU A 131 0.08 -9.97 12.54
N PRO A 132 -0.20 -10.76 13.59
CA PRO A 132 -0.27 -12.21 13.48
C PRO A 132 -1.49 -12.65 12.67
N ALA A 133 -1.34 -13.68 11.85
CA ALA A 133 -2.45 -14.36 11.20
C ALA A 133 -3.16 -15.32 12.18
N ALA A 134 -4.45 -15.60 11.93
CA ALA A 134 -5.20 -16.58 12.71
C ALA A 134 -4.54 -17.96 12.67
N ASP A 135 -4.42 -18.61 13.82
CA ASP A 135 -3.87 -19.96 13.98
C ASP A 135 -2.45 -20.16 13.40
N LYS A 136 -1.67 -19.10 13.32
CA LYS A 136 -0.28 -19.13 12.84
C LYS A 136 0.69 -18.63 13.90
N PRO A 137 1.97 -19.06 13.84
CA PRO A 137 3.00 -18.50 14.72
C PRO A 137 3.21 -17.02 14.42
N LYS A 138 3.67 -16.24 15.41
CA LYS A 138 3.86 -14.77 15.28
C LYS A 138 4.74 -14.37 14.09
N ASN A 139 5.76 -15.16 13.78
CA ASN A 139 6.68 -14.91 12.68
C ASN A 139 6.19 -15.41 11.32
N TYR A 140 4.94 -15.85 11.24
CA TYR A 140 4.35 -16.21 9.97
C TYR A 140 4.18 -14.99 9.08
N THR A 141 4.62 -15.10 7.84
CA THR A 141 4.30 -14.16 6.78
C THR A 141 3.54 -14.92 5.71
N ARG A 142 2.36 -14.45 5.36
CA ARG A 142 1.55 -15.08 4.30
C ARG A 142 2.31 -15.10 2.97
N PRO A 143 2.03 -16.06 2.08
CA PRO A 143 2.63 -16.08 0.74
C PRO A 143 2.36 -14.77 -0.02
N ILE A 144 3.41 -14.20 -0.59
CA ILE A 144 3.36 -13.00 -1.43
C ILE A 144 3.80 -13.39 -2.83
N ILE A 145 3.00 -13.07 -3.83
CA ILE A 145 3.32 -13.30 -5.23
C ILE A 145 4.15 -12.11 -5.73
N ALA A 146 5.41 -12.36 -6.06
CA ALA A 146 6.26 -11.33 -6.65
C ALA A 146 5.76 -10.94 -8.04
N ALA A 147 5.25 -9.73 -8.17
CA ALA A 147 4.73 -9.19 -9.42
C ALA A 147 5.88 -8.84 -10.36
N LYS A 148 5.81 -9.28 -11.62
CA LYS A 148 6.79 -8.87 -12.62
C LYS A 148 6.55 -7.41 -13.00
N LEU A 149 7.56 -6.57 -12.84
CA LEU A 149 7.48 -5.14 -13.14
C LEU A 149 7.17 -4.90 -14.62
N ASN A 150 6.31 -3.94 -14.90
CA ASN A 150 5.85 -3.54 -16.24
C ASN A 150 5.12 -4.66 -17.02
N TYR A 151 4.58 -5.66 -16.30
CA TYR A 151 3.78 -6.71 -16.91
C TYR A 151 2.38 -6.74 -16.30
N PRO A 152 1.34 -6.95 -17.12
CA PRO A 152 -0.03 -6.96 -16.64
C PRO A 152 -0.35 -8.18 -15.79
N ILE A 153 -1.08 -7.97 -14.70
CA ILE A 153 -1.70 -8.98 -13.86
C ILE A 153 -3.21 -8.85 -14.05
N LYS A 154 -3.87 -9.94 -14.40
CA LYS A 154 -5.33 -9.98 -14.55
C LYS A 154 -6.00 -10.43 -13.26
N VAL A 155 -6.97 -9.64 -12.79
CA VAL A 155 -7.87 -9.96 -11.67
C VAL A 155 -9.29 -9.76 -12.16
N GLY A 156 -9.89 -10.81 -12.73
CA GLY A 156 -11.16 -10.70 -13.44
C GLY A 156 -11.10 -9.68 -14.58
N ASP A 157 -11.93 -8.65 -14.51
CA ASP A 157 -11.99 -7.55 -15.49
C ASP A 157 -10.97 -6.43 -15.23
N ILE A 158 -10.26 -6.48 -14.10
CA ILE A 158 -9.25 -5.48 -13.74
C ILE A 158 -7.86 -5.96 -14.20
N THR A 159 -7.09 -5.04 -14.76
CA THR A 159 -5.68 -5.27 -15.11
C THR A 159 -4.81 -4.35 -14.26
N LEU A 160 -3.79 -4.91 -13.62
CA LEU A 160 -2.80 -4.19 -12.84
C LEU A 160 -1.46 -4.23 -13.56
N THR A 161 -0.83 -3.07 -13.75
CA THR A 161 0.57 -2.99 -14.20
C THR A 161 1.39 -2.36 -13.09
N VAL A 162 2.33 -3.15 -12.54
CA VAL A 162 3.22 -2.73 -11.45
C VAL A 162 4.40 -1.97 -12.05
N VAL A 163 4.60 -0.73 -11.61
CA VAL A 163 5.66 0.15 -12.13
C VAL A 163 6.62 0.54 -10.99
N PRO A 164 7.94 0.51 -11.21
CA PRO A 164 8.89 0.99 -10.20
C PRO A 164 8.64 2.43 -9.79
N SER A 165 8.79 2.72 -8.51
CA SER A 165 8.73 4.06 -7.95
C SER A 165 9.96 4.32 -7.08
N ASP A 166 10.23 5.58 -6.74
CA ASP A 166 11.31 5.97 -5.83
C ASP A 166 10.72 6.42 -4.50
N HIS A 167 11.18 5.77 -3.44
CA HIS A 167 10.82 6.03 -2.05
C HIS A 167 11.97 5.56 -1.17
N ASP A 168 11.99 5.87 0.13
CA ASP A 168 13.03 5.38 1.06
C ASP A 168 12.91 3.87 1.33
N ALA A 169 11.73 3.29 1.17
CA ALA A 169 11.56 1.83 1.06
C ALA A 169 12.03 1.35 -0.32
N TYR A 170 13.29 0.92 -0.44
CA TYR A 170 13.82 0.43 -1.70
C TYR A 170 12.99 -0.72 -2.28
N GLY A 171 12.59 -0.59 -3.54
CA GLY A 171 11.67 -1.53 -4.20
C GLY A 171 10.21 -1.12 -4.13
N ALA A 172 9.92 0.11 -3.71
CA ALA A 172 8.59 0.70 -3.80
C ALA A 172 8.08 0.71 -5.24
N THR A 173 6.77 0.57 -5.38
CA THR A 173 6.10 0.47 -6.67
C THR A 173 4.78 1.22 -6.64
N GLY A 174 4.42 1.79 -7.78
CA GLY A 174 3.07 2.26 -8.05
C GLY A 174 2.33 1.34 -9.01
N LEU A 175 1.09 1.66 -9.30
CA LEU A 175 0.20 0.86 -10.11
C LEU A 175 -0.49 1.69 -11.19
N ILE A 176 -0.58 1.13 -12.38
CA ILE A 176 -1.56 1.53 -13.40
C ILE A 176 -2.66 0.47 -13.37
N ILE A 177 -3.88 0.89 -13.13
CA ILE A 177 -5.04 0.04 -12.92
C ILE A 177 -6.02 0.33 -14.05
N GLU A 178 -6.29 -0.67 -14.87
CA GLU A 178 -7.20 -0.57 -16.01
C GLU A 178 -8.44 -1.42 -15.74
N THR A 179 -9.59 -0.80 -15.89
CA THR A 179 -10.90 -1.46 -15.90
C THR A 179 -11.53 -1.24 -17.27
N PRO A 180 -12.66 -1.87 -17.61
CA PRO A 180 -13.32 -1.68 -18.90
C PRO A 180 -13.74 -0.24 -19.21
N ASP A 181 -13.86 0.65 -18.21
CA ASP A 181 -14.33 2.03 -18.39
C ASP A 181 -13.41 3.10 -17.79
N LYS A 182 -12.34 2.71 -17.07
CA LYS A 182 -11.43 3.66 -16.37
C LYS A 182 -9.99 3.21 -16.37
N THR A 183 -9.09 4.20 -16.36
CA THR A 183 -7.68 4.04 -16.04
C THR A 183 -7.38 4.84 -14.78
N ILE A 184 -6.86 4.18 -13.74
CA ILE A 184 -6.51 4.77 -12.46
C ILE A 184 -5.02 4.58 -12.23
N VAL A 185 -4.36 5.61 -11.71
CA VAL A 185 -2.97 5.54 -11.27
C VAL A 185 -2.93 5.66 -9.75
N HIS A 186 -2.28 4.70 -9.10
CA HIS A 186 -2.02 4.71 -7.65
C HIS A 186 -0.51 4.77 -7.42
N THR A 187 -0.03 5.84 -6.81
CA THR A 187 1.42 6.07 -6.69
C THR A 187 2.09 5.20 -5.63
N GLY A 188 1.34 4.73 -4.62
CA GLY A 188 1.96 4.43 -3.35
C GLY A 188 2.66 5.69 -2.83
N ASP A 189 3.67 5.52 -1.99
CA ASP A 189 4.51 6.62 -1.55
C ASP A 189 5.61 6.89 -2.58
N ILE A 190 5.86 8.17 -2.85
CA ILE A 190 6.80 8.61 -3.89
C ILE A 190 7.63 9.81 -3.43
N ARG A 191 8.82 9.95 -4.01
CA ARG A 191 9.67 11.14 -3.86
C ARG A 191 10.47 11.42 -5.12
N LEU A 192 10.88 12.67 -5.33
CA LEU A 192 11.68 13.09 -6.47
C LEU A 192 13.15 13.40 -6.11
N HIS A 193 13.51 13.24 -4.84
CA HIS A 193 14.84 13.57 -4.31
C HIS A 193 15.62 12.31 -3.84
N GLY A 194 15.11 11.11 -4.14
CA GLY A 194 15.74 9.84 -3.85
C GLY A 194 16.84 9.46 -4.84
N TYR A 195 17.16 8.16 -4.88
CA TYR A 195 18.19 7.62 -5.78
C TYR A 195 17.74 7.45 -7.22
N HIS A 196 16.43 7.27 -7.44
CA HIS A 196 15.85 6.94 -8.76
C HIS A 196 14.70 7.86 -9.16
N PRO A 197 14.89 9.20 -9.17
CA PRO A 197 13.82 10.13 -9.54
C PRO A 197 13.33 9.94 -10.98
N ASP A 198 14.13 9.32 -11.84
CA ASP A 198 13.77 8.94 -13.21
C ASP A 198 12.69 7.86 -13.23
N TRP A 199 12.65 6.93 -12.27
CA TRP A 199 11.58 5.93 -12.17
C TRP A 199 10.22 6.60 -11.95
N VAL A 200 10.16 7.58 -11.04
CA VAL A 200 8.93 8.35 -10.82
C VAL A 200 8.51 9.10 -12.08
N ARG A 201 9.46 9.72 -12.80
CA ARG A 201 9.16 10.40 -14.08
C ARG A 201 8.64 9.44 -15.15
N GLN A 202 9.22 8.24 -15.25
CA GLN A 202 8.76 7.20 -16.16
C GLN A 202 7.35 6.72 -15.77
N PHE A 203 7.10 6.51 -14.48
CA PHE A 203 5.80 6.14 -13.95
C PHE A 203 4.74 7.20 -14.26
N MET A 204 5.04 8.47 -14.00
CA MET A 204 4.15 9.59 -14.33
C MET A 204 3.87 9.67 -15.84
N ALA A 205 4.88 9.42 -16.67
CA ALA A 205 4.71 9.39 -18.14
C ALA A 205 3.82 8.22 -18.58
N ALA A 206 3.96 7.05 -17.98
CA ALA A 206 3.14 5.88 -18.25
C ALA A 206 1.68 6.06 -17.82
N GLY A 207 1.46 6.77 -16.70
CA GLY A 207 0.12 7.08 -16.19
C GLY A 207 -0.54 8.32 -16.83
N LYS A 208 0.10 8.97 -17.81
CA LYS A 208 -0.42 10.19 -18.42
C LYS A 208 -1.77 9.94 -19.10
N GLY A 209 -2.74 10.78 -18.75
CA GLY A 209 -4.10 10.72 -19.32
C GLY A 209 -5.02 9.75 -18.58
N CYS A 210 -4.63 9.26 -17.39
CA CYS A 210 -5.52 8.48 -16.53
C CYS A 210 -6.79 9.27 -16.18
N ASP A 211 -7.87 8.56 -15.87
CA ASP A 211 -9.13 9.15 -15.41
C ASP A 211 -9.05 9.61 -13.96
N MET A 212 -8.21 8.95 -13.16
CA MET A 212 -8.04 9.23 -11.73
C MET A 212 -6.59 9.00 -11.30
N LEU A 213 -6.07 9.93 -10.51
CA LEU A 213 -4.79 9.80 -9.81
C LEU A 213 -5.04 9.70 -8.31
N ILE A 214 -4.54 8.64 -7.69
CA ILE A 214 -4.45 8.46 -6.24
C ILE A 214 -3.00 8.66 -5.86
N ILE A 215 -2.72 9.71 -5.10
CA ILE A 215 -1.37 10.13 -4.72
C ILE A 215 -1.31 10.38 -3.22
N GLU A 216 -0.18 10.08 -2.62
CA GLU A 216 0.08 10.43 -1.23
C GLU A 216 0.07 11.95 -0.99
N GLY A 217 -0.18 12.34 0.25
CA GLY A 217 -0.23 13.74 0.66
C GLY A 217 0.50 14.03 1.97
N THR A 218 1.41 13.17 2.40
CA THR A 218 2.10 13.29 3.69
C THR A 218 2.77 14.65 3.87
N GLY A 219 3.45 15.15 2.83
CA GLY A 219 4.11 16.46 2.86
C GLY A 219 3.13 17.65 2.86
N VAL A 220 1.87 17.45 2.46
CA VAL A 220 0.83 18.50 2.45
C VAL A 220 0.14 18.60 3.80
N SER A 221 0.22 17.57 4.62
CA SER A 221 -0.48 17.47 5.92
C SER A 221 0.16 18.30 7.04
N TRP A 222 1.31 18.93 6.79
CA TRP A 222 2.00 19.79 7.77
C TRP A 222 1.56 21.24 7.59
N PRO A 223 0.71 21.79 8.46
CA PRO A 223 0.07 23.10 8.26
C PRO A 223 1.01 24.30 8.44
N GLU A 224 2.22 24.11 8.93
CA GLU A 224 3.10 25.21 9.30
C GLU A 224 4.51 25.08 8.69
N ARG A 225 4.62 25.15 7.35
CA ARG A 225 5.83 25.76 6.80
C ARG A 225 5.61 27.25 6.79
N SER A 226 6.21 27.97 7.73
CA SER A 226 6.23 29.42 7.73
C SER A 226 6.92 29.90 6.44
N GLU A 227 6.55 31.09 5.94
CA GLU A 227 7.25 31.72 4.81
C GLU A 227 8.75 31.93 5.09
N GLU A 228 9.18 31.88 6.36
CA GLU A 228 10.58 31.92 6.80
C GLU A 228 11.39 30.68 6.40
N ASP A 229 10.76 29.54 6.13
CA ASP A 229 11.41 28.34 5.57
C ASP A 229 11.72 28.47 4.07
N SER A 230 11.37 29.57 3.43
CA SER A 230 11.66 29.87 2.02
C SER A 230 13.04 30.48 1.77
N GLU A 231 13.84 30.70 2.80
CA GLU A 231 15.27 30.98 2.61
C GLU A 231 15.89 29.78 1.87
N GLU A 232 16.60 30.08 0.79
CA GLU A 232 17.26 29.11 -0.08
C GLU A 232 17.89 27.98 0.74
N TYR A 233 17.26 26.80 0.72
CA TYR A 233 17.67 25.65 1.53
C TYR A 233 19.11 25.27 1.17
N LYS A 234 20.06 25.68 2.02
CA LYS A 234 21.49 25.40 1.89
C LYS A 234 21.87 23.95 2.27
N GLY A 235 20.88 23.11 2.51
CA GLY A 235 21.06 21.70 2.88
C GLY A 235 21.42 20.78 1.71
N VAL A 236 21.13 19.52 1.91
CA VAL A 236 21.39 18.45 0.93
C VAL A 236 20.23 18.41 -0.07
N LYS A 237 20.52 18.43 -1.37
CA LYS A 237 19.51 18.49 -2.43
C LYS A 237 18.82 17.14 -2.68
N ASN A 238 19.53 16.04 -2.45
CA ASN A 238 19.05 14.70 -2.68
C ASN A 238 19.91 13.68 -1.90
N GLU A 239 19.49 12.44 -1.87
CA GLU A 239 20.17 11.36 -1.13
C GLU A 239 21.54 11.01 -1.68
N VAL A 240 21.77 11.19 -2.96
CA VAL A 240 23.11 10.98 -3.56
C VAL A 240 24.10 11.97 -2.94
N GLU A 241 23.74 13.27 -2.91
CA GLU A 241 24.58 14.31 -2.28
C GLU A 241 24.76 14.04 -0.78
N LEU A 242 23.72 13.59 -0.07
CA LEU A 242 23.82 13.20 1.34
C LEU A 242 24.87 12.11 1.53
N THR A 243 24.79 11.04 0.75
CA THR A 243 25.72 9.91 0.82
C THR A 243 27.15 10.36 0.53
N GLU A 244 27.36 11.17 -0.50
CA GLU A 244 28.68 11.73 -0.83
C GLU A 244 29.26 12.59 0.30
N ARG A 245 28.41 13.37 0.98
CA ARG A 245 28.85 14.18 2.14
C ARG A 245 29.23 13.27 3.32
N VAL A 246 28.42 12.28 3.65
CA VAL A 246 28.69 11.34 4.76
C VAL A 246 30.00 10.60 4.53
N VAL A 247 30.25 10.08 3.33
CA VAL A 247 31.50 9.37 2.98
C VAL A 247 32.73 10.26 3.11
N LYS A 248 32.62 11.58 2.89
CA LYS A 248 33.74 12.52 3.08
C LYS A 248 34.10 12.77 4.55
N TYR A 249 33.24 12.42 5.51
CA TYR A 249 33.50 12.57 6.94
C TYR A 249 34.02 11.29 7.61
N GLN A 250 34.15 10.19 6.87
CA GLN A 250 34.83 8.95 7.32
C GLN A 250 36.32 8.97 6.96
#